data_bac8fd89ce38f5c2652e0bc9de36ac78
#
_entry.id   bac8fd89ce38f5c2652e0bc9de36ac78
#
_cell.length_a   1.000
_cell.length_b   1.000
_cell.length_c   1.000
_cell.angle_alpha   90.00
_cell.angle_beta   90.00
_cell.angle_gamma   90.00
#
_symmetry.space_group_name_H-M   'P 1'
#
loop_
_entity.id
_entity.type
_entity.pdbx_description
1 polymer ?
#
loop_
_entity_poly.entity_id
_entity_poly.type
_entity_poly.pdbx_seq_one_letter_code
_entity_poly.pdbx_strand_id
1 'polypeptide(L)'
;MNKYKNMTCLIADDFSTARRIIKNALQELGFSCLEAENVEQALEIIEQTTINLLIADVHMPDKSGMELLEDIRADDILKDIPVILTMIEPLDNIITEGEELGMNDYLVKPFDVFMLSKVLDKVIETELGESL
;
A
#
# COMPACT_ATOMS: atom_id res chain seq x y z
N MET A 1 -13.11 9.33 -15.20
CA MET A 1 -13.07 7.91 -15.52
C MET A 1 -12.41 7.12 -14.42
N ASN A 2 -12.98 6.00 -14.09
CA ASN A 2 -12.45 5.16 -13.03
C ASN A 2 -11.31 4.30 -13.57
N LYS A 3 -10.11 4.89 -13.60
CA LYS A 3 -8.92 4.24 -14.14
C LYS A 3 -8.61 2.90 -13.46
N TYR A 4 -8.93 2.81 -12.16
CA TYR A 4 -8.63 1.61 -11.37
C TYR A 4 -9.89 0.85 -10.97
N LYS A 5 -10.90 0.91 -11.83
CA LYS A 5 -12.14 0.18 -11.61
C LYS A 5 -11.86 -1.31 -11.50
N ASN A 6 -12.53 -1.95 -10.56
CA ASN A 6 -12.38 -3.38 -10.26
C ASN A 6 -11.07 -3.74 -9.55
N MET A 7 -10.31 -2.75 -9.12
CA MET A 7 -9.13 -3.00 -8.31
C MET A 7 -9.45 -2.75 -6.84
N THR A 8 -8.91 -3.58 -5.97
CA THR A 8 -9.10 -3.50 -4.53
C THR A 8 -7.79 -3.18 -3.85
N CYS A 9 -7.80 -2.15 -3.02
CA CYS A 9 -6.64 -1.77 -2.22
C CYS A 9 -6.91 -2.05 -0.76
N LEU A 10 -5.94 -2.65 -0.09
CA LEU A 10 -5.95 -2.76 1.38
C LEU A 10 -5.11 -1.64 1.95
N ILE A 11 -5.69 -0.88 2.86
CA ILE A 11 -5.02 0.21 3.56
C ILE A 11 -4.75 -0.23 4.98
N ALA A 12 -3.48 -0.36 5.35
CA ALA A 12 -3.08 -0.74 6.70
C ALA A 12 -2.44 0.45 7.39
N ASP A 13 -3.12 1.01 8.39
CA ASP A 13 -2.67 2.18 9.12
C ASP A 13 -3.47 2.23 10.43
N ASP A 14 -2.81 2.39 11.56
CA ASP A 14 -3.49 2.39 12.85
C ASP A 14 -4.23 3.71 13.14
N PHE A 15 -3.98 4.74 12.36
CA PHE A 15 -4.60 6.05 12.55
C PHE A 15 -5.82 6.19 11.64
N SER A 16 -7.02 6.17 12.23
CA SER A 16 -8.26 6.13 11.46
C SER A 16 -8.44 7.34 10.53
N THR A 17 -7.96 8.50 10.94
CA THR A 17 -8.06 9.70 10.10
C THR A 17 -7.20 9.54 8.84
N ALA A 18 -5.99 9.01 9.00
CA ALA A 18 -5.09 8.76 7.86
C ALA A 18 -5.71 7.74 6.91
N ARG A 19 -6.28 6.65 7.45
CA ARG A 19 -6.93 5.63 6.61
C ARG A 19 -8.07 6.24 5.80
N ARG A 20 -8.88 7.10 6.43
CA ARG A 20 -10.02 7.72 5.76
C ARG A 20 -9.57 8.65 4.63
N ILE A 21 -8.50 9.42 4.85
CA ILE A 21 -7.97 10.31 3.83
C ILE A 21 -7.48 9.51 2.63
N ILE A 22 -6.73 8.44 2.88
CA ILE A 22 -6.23 7.57 1.83
C ILE A 22 -7.38 6.90 1.10
N LYS A 23 -8.34 6.37 1.85
CA LYS A 23 -9.52 5.71 1.28
C LYS A 23 -10.29 6.63 0.35
N ASN A 24 -10.56 7.86 0.81
CA ASN A 24 -11.30 8.82 0.00
C ASN A 24 -10.56 9.12 -1.32
N ALA A 25 -9.25 9.30 -1.24
CA ALA A 25 -8.45 9.55 -2.44
C ALA A 25 -8.47 8.38 -3.41
N LEU A 26 -8.35 7.16 -2.88
CA LEU A 26 -8.38 5.94 -3.72
C LEU A 26 -9.74 5.75 -4.36
N GLN A 27 -10.82 6.02 -3.61
CA GLN A 27 -12.16 5.88 -4.16
C GLN A 27 -12.42 6.87 -5.29
N GLU A 28 -11.88 8.07 -5.20
CA GLU A 28 -11.95 9.03 -6.30
C GLU A 28 -11.31 8.47 -7.56
N LEU A 29 -10.28 7.65 -7.41
CA LEU A 29 -9.55 7.06 -8.53
C LEU A 29 -10.16 5.75 -9.02
N GLY A 30 -11.20 5.26 -8.36
CA GLY A 30 -11.92 4.07 -8.80
C GLY A 30 -11.69 2.81 -7.99
N PHE A 31 -10.83 2.83 -6.99
CA PHE A 31 -10.54 1.64 -6.16
C PHE A 31 -11.69 1.30 -5.24
N SER A 32 -11.86 0.00 -4.99
CA SER A 32 -12.55 -0.48 -3.79
C SER A 32 -11.51 -0.57 -2.69
N CYS A 33 -11.89 -0.25 -1.46
CA CYS A 33 -10.94 -0.18 -0.36
C CYS A 33 -11.34 -1.06 0.81
N LEU A 34 -10.35 -1.71 1.39
CA LEU A 34 -10.48 -2.44 2.65
C LEU A 34 -9.51 -1.81 3.64
N GLU A 35 -9.80 -1.89 4.92
CA GLU A 35 -9.01 -1.22 5.94
C GLU A 35 -8.57 -2.19 7.03
N ALA A 36 -7.33 -1.99 7.51
CA ALA A 36 -6.79 -2.72 8.64
C ALA A 36 -6.10 -1.74 9.58
N GLU A 37 -6.20 -1.97 10.88
CA GLU A 37 -5.60 -1.12 11.91
C GLU A 37 -4.23 -1.61 12.35
N ASN A 38 -3.89 -2.82 11.99
CA ASN A 38 -2.62 -3.44 12.37
C ASN A 38 -2.26 -4.55 11.38
N VAL A 39 -1.08 -5.12 11.55
CA VAL A 39 -0.58 -6.14 10.64
C VAL A 39 -1.41 -7.42 10.72
N GLU A 40 -1.83 -7.82 11.92
CA GLU A 40 -2.64 -9.02 12.09
C GLU A 40 -3.94 -8.94 11.29
N GLN A 41 -4.65 -7.81 11.39
CA GLN A 41 -5.88 -7.61 10.63
C GLN A 41 -5.60 -7.61 9.12
N ALA A 42 -4.49 -6.99 8.71
CA ALA A 42 -4.13 -6.95 7.31
C ALA A 42 -3.93 -8.37 6.75
N LEU A 43 -3.22 -9.20 7.49
CA LEU A 43 -2.97 -10.58 7.06
C LEU A 43 -4.26 -11.39 7.01
N GLU A 44 -5.17 -11.19 7.96
CA GLU A 44 -6.48 -11.85 7.94
C GLU A 44 -7.28 -11.48 6.69
N ILE A 45 -7.28 -10.21 6.33
CA ILE A 45 -8.00 -9.74 5.16
C ILE A 45 -7.40 -10.34 3.88
N ILE A 46 -6.09 -10.36 3.80
CA ILE A 46 -5.39 -10.89 2.62
C ILE A 46 -5.67 -12.37 2.43
N GLU A 47 -5.81 -13.13 3.52
CA GLU A 47 -6.14 -14.55 3.43
C GLU A 47 -7.53 -14.81 2.87
N GLN A 48 -8.46 -13.88 3.10
CA GLN A 48 -9.86 -14.07 2.75
C GLN A 48 -10.29 -13.33 1.50
N THR A 49 -9.52 -12.35 1.05
CA THR A 49 -9.93 -11.47 -0.05
C THR A 49 -8.74 -11.18 -0.95
N THR A 50 -8.97 -11.29 -2.25
CA THR A 50 -7.94 -10.93 -3.22
C THR A 50 -7.77 -9.41 -3.25
N ILE A 51 -6.56 -8.93 -3.07
CA ILE A 51 -6.25 -7.50 -3.19
C ILE A 51 -5.27 -7.29 -4.34
N ASN A 52 -5.33 -6.09 -4.92
CA ASN A 52 -4.49 -5.72 -6.06
C ASN A 52 -3.39 -4.75 -5.67
N LEU A 53 -3.49 -4.17 -4.47
CA LEU A 53 -2.56 -3.17 -3.99
C LEU A 53 -2.61 -3.12 -2.46
N LEU A 54 -1.45 -2.99 -1.84
CA LEU A 54 -1.35 -2.74 -0.40
C LEU A 54 -0.69 -1.39 -0.18
N ILE A 55 -1.33 -0.55 0.64
CA ILE A 55 -0.71 0.68 1.14
C ILE A 55 -0.60 0.52 2.64
N ALA A 56 0.61 0.50 3.16
CA ALA A 56 0.86 0.21 4.58
C ALA A 56 1.75 1.26 5.23
N ASP A 57 1.37 1.70 6.41
CA ASP A 57 2.20 2.60 7.22
C ASP A 57 3.39 1.81 7.78
N VAL A 58 4.55 2.44 7.74
CA VAL A 58 5.75 1.85 8.34
C VAL A 58 5.56 1.62 9.85
N HIS A 59 4.85 2.54 10.51
CA HIS A 59 4.64 2.46 11.97
C HIS A 59 3.23 1.98 12.31
N MET A 60 3.13 0.80 12.90
CA MET A 60 1.88 0.24 13.39
C MET A 60 2.11 -0.41 14.76
N PRO A 61 1.06 -0.59 15.59
CA PRO A 61 1.24 -0.94 17.00
C PRO A 61 1.76 -2.36 17.26
N ASP A 62 1.41 -3.33 16.42
CA ASP A 62 1.83 -4.72 16.64
C ASP A 62 3.14 -5.04 15.95
N LYS A 63 3.19 -4.80 14.64
CA LYS A 63 4.37 -5.00 13.81
C LYS A 63 4.48 -3.82 12.87
N SER A 64 5.65 -3.62 12.28
CA SER A 64 5.84 -2.51 11.34
C SER A 64 5.34 -2.89 9.94
N GLY A 65 5.13 -1.87 9.13
CA GLY A 65 4.83 -2.09 7.72
C GLY A 65 5.96 -2.82 6.99
N MET A 66 7.19 -2.66 7.47
CA MET A 66 8.33 -3.40 6.93
C MET A 66 8.18 -4.90 7.16
N GLU A 67 7.75 -5.29 8.37
CA GLU A 67 7.52 -6.69 8.68
C GLU A 67 6.38 -7.27 7.85
N LEU A 68 5.32 -6.49 7.65
CA LEU A 68 4.21 -6.91 6.78
C LEU A 68 4.70 -7.12 5.36
N LEU A 69 5.51 -6.19 4.84
CA LEU A 69 6.09 -6.31 3.50
C LEU A 69 6.92 -7.59 3.39
N GLU A 70 7.74 -7.87 4.40
CA GLU A 70 8.56 -9.06 4.42
C GLU A 70 7.70 -10.32 4.37
N ASP A 71 6.63 -10.37 5.17
CA ASP A 71 5.71 -11.51 5.17
C ASP A 71 5.07 -11.72 3.81
N ILE A 72 4.67 -10.63 3.15
CA ILE A 72 4.03 -10.71 1.83
C ILE A 72 5.01 -11.20 0.79
N ARG A 73 6.23 -10.70 0.79
CA ARG A 73 7.24 -11.12 -0.20
C ARG A 73 7.70 -12.56 -0.01
N ALA A 74 7.53 -13.11 1.20
CA ALA A 74 7.89 -14.48 1.49
C ALA A 74 6.79 -15.48 1.12
N ASP A 75 5.58 -15.01 0.81
CA ASP A 75 4.44 -15.88 0.50
C ASP A 75 4.36 -16.12 -1.01
N ASP A 76 4.30 -17.37 -1.43
CA ASP A 76 4.31 -17.72 -2.86
C ASP A 76 3.14 -17.15 -3.65
N ILE A 77 2.00 -16.95 -2.99
CA ILE A 77 0.80 -16.41 -3.63
C ILE A 77 0.81 -14.88 -3.65
N LEU A 78 1.31 -14.28 -2.58
CA LEU A 78 1.20 -12.84 -2.36
C LEU A 78 2.42 -12.04 -2.81
N LYS A 79 3.51 -12.71 -3.10
CA LYS A 79 4.82 -12.05 -3.27
C LYS A 79 4.88 -10.98 -4.35
N ASP A 80 3.96 -11.00 -5.30
CA ASP A 80 3.97 -10.04 -6.40
C ASP A 80 2.96 -8.90 -6.24
N ILE A 81 2.27 -8.83 -5.11
CA ILE A 81 1.33 -7.74 -4.88
C ILE A 81 2.10 -6.42 -4.75
N PRO A 82 1.70 -5.38 -5.51
CA PRO A 82 2.33 -4.06 -5.35
C PRO A 82 2.13 -3.53 -3.93
N VAL A 83 3.20 -3.02 -3.33
CA VAL A 83 3.18 -2.46 -1.98
C VAL A 83 3.75 -1.06 -1.99
N ILE A 84 2.98 -0.12 -1.46
CA ILE A 84 3.41 1.26 -1.23
C ILE A 84 3.47 1.46 0.28
N LEU A 85 4.60 1.91 0.80
CA LEU A 85 4.73 2.21 2.22
C LEU A 85 4.51 3.70 2.45
N THR A 86 3.85 4.05 3.55
CA THR A 86 3.70 5.45 3.94
C THR A 86 4.51 5.72 5.19
N MET A 87 5.02 6.93 5.31
CA MET A 87 5.89 7.30 6.42
C MET A 87 5.82 8.81 6.66
N ILE A 88 6.13 9.24 7.87
CA ILE A 88 6.14 10.68 8.20
C ILE A 88 7.49 11.28 7.81
N GLU A 89 8.58 10.57 8.10
CA GLU A 89 9.93 11.05 7.79
C GLU A 89 10.59 10.13 6.78
N PRO A 90 11.04 10.67 5.63
CA PRO A 90 11.67 9.83 4.60
C PRO A 90 13.16 9.62 4.91
N LEU A 91 13.45 8.89 5.99
CA LEU A 91 14.82 8.61 6.39
C LEU A 91 15.45 7.62 5.42
N ASP A 92 16.72 7.88 5.07
CA ASP A 92 17.43 7.05 4.09
C ASP A 92 17.46 5.57 4.47
N ASN A 93 17.67 5.26 5.77
CA ASN A 93 17.71 3.87 6.20
C ASN A 93 16.35 3.18 6.07
N ILE A 94 15.27 3.91 6.27
CA ILE A 94 13.90 3.39 6.11
C ILE A 94 13.63 3.10 4.64
N ILE A 95 13.95 4.05 3.78
CA ILE A 95 13.74 3.89 2.34
C ILE A 95 14.58 2.75 1.79
N THR A 96 15.85 2.68 2.19
CA THR A 96 16.75 1.62 1.74
C THR A 96 16.26 0.25 2.18
N GLU A 97 15.83 0.12 3.43
CA GLU A 97 15.28 -1.14 3.93
C GLU A 97 14.04 -1.55 3.15
N GLY A 98 13.14 -0.59 2.91
CA GLY A 98 11.93 -0.86 2.14
C GLY A 98 12.25 -1.34 0.73
N GLU A 99 13.21 -0.71 0.08
CA GLU A 99 13.63 -1.12 -1.27
C GLU A 99 14.22 -2.51 -1.26
N GLU A 100 15.05 -2.82 -0.28
CA GLU A 100 15.67 -4.14 -0.16
C GLU A 100 14.64 -5.22 0.11
N LEU A 101 13.57 -4.89 0.85
CA LEU A 101 12.50 -5.84 1.13
C LEU A 101 11.48 -5.92 0.00
N GLY A 102 11.57 -5.06 -1.00
CA GLY A 102 10.74 -5.14 -2.18
C GLY A 102 9.52 -4.23 -2.22
N MET A 103 9.55 -3.08 -1.53
CA MET A 103 8.46 -2.13 -1.73
C MET A 103 8.53 -1.56 -3.15
N ASN A 104 7.37 -1.27 -3.71
CA ASN A 104 7.31 -0.71 -5.06
C ASN A 104 7.53 0.79 -5.06
N ASP A 105 7.08 1.47 -4.02
CA ASP A 105 7.32 2.89 -3.83
C ASP A 105 6.91 3.30 -2.42
N TYR A 106 7.04 4.57 -2.09
CA TYR A 106 6.63 5.10 -0.80
C TYR A 106 6.00 6.47 -0.98
N LEU A 107 5.26 6.89 0.05
CA LEU A 107 4.64 8.21 0.12
C LEU A 107 4.92 8.80 1.49
N VAL A 108 5.28 10.09 1.53
CA VAL A 108 5.53 10.81 2.78
C VAL A 108 4.26 11.55 3.18
N LYS A 109 3.80 11.34 4.41
CA LYS A 109 2.59 12.01 4.91
C LYS A 109 2.92 13.46 5.32
N PRO A 110 2.04 14.42 5.10
CA PRO A 110 0.77 14.27 4.38
C PRO A 110 0.97 14.33 2.87
N PHE A 111 0.12 13.62 2.14
CA PHE A 111 0.13 13.67 0.68
C PHE A 111 -1.29 13.88 0.17
N ASP A 112 -1.40 14.38 -1.05
CA ASP A 112 -2.70 14.62 -1.66
C ASP A 112 -2.99 13.60 -2.75
N VAL A 113 -4.18 13.71 -3.34
CA VAL A 113 -4.62 12.78 -4.38
C VAL A 113 -3.73 12.83 -5.63
N PHE A 114 -3.17 13.98 -5.91
CA PHE A 114 -2.27 14.15 -7.05
C PHE A 114 -0.97 13.34 -6.87
N MET A 115 -0.37 13.44 -5.69
CA MET A 115 0.85 12.71 -5.37
C MET A 115 0.59 11.20 -5.36
N LEU A 116 -0.54 10.80 -4.77
CA LEU A 116 -0.95 9.41 -4.75
C LEU A 116 -1.16 8.88 -6.17
N SER A 117 -1.84 9.65 -7.01
CA SER A 117 -2.11 9.26 -8.39
C SER A 117 -0.82 9.02 -9.18
N LYS A 118 0.19 9.88 -8.99
CA LYS A 118 1.47 9.71 -9.68
C LYS A 118 2.17 8.44 -9.29
N VAL A 119 2.17 8.12 -8.00
CA VAL A 119 2.80 6.89 -7.51
C VAL A 119 2.03 5.66 -8.02
N LEU A 120 0.70 5.72 -8.00
CA LEU A 120 -0.12 4.62 -8.48
C LEU A 120 0.11 4.34 -9.96
N ASP A 121 0.18 5.38 -10.78
CA ASP A 121 0.43 5.22 -12.21
C ASP A 121 1.77 4.51 -12.44
N LYS A 122 2.79 4.92 -11.71
CA LYS A 122 4.10 4.31 -11.83
C LYS A 122 4.11 2.86 -11.36
N VAL A 123 3.54 2.60 -10.19
CA VAL A 123 3.59 1.29 -9.55
C VAL A 123 2.73 0.27 -10.29
N ILE A 124 1.48 0.62 -10.57
CA ILE A 124 0.54 -0.33 -11.14
C ILE A 124 0.83 -0.59 -12.62
N GLU A 125 1.14 0.44 -13.37
CA GLU A 125 1.45 0.27 -14.79
C GLU A 125 2.69 -0.60 -14.97
N THR A 126 3.71 -0.39 -14.14
CA THR A 126 4.93 -1.18 -14.20
C THR A 126 4.65 -2.65 -13.87
N GLU A 127 3.86 -2.90 -12.80
CA GLU A 127 3.57 -4.26 -12.37
C GLU A 127 2.70 -5.01 -13.37
N LEU A 128 1.81 -4.31 -14.05
CA LEU A 128 0.95 -4.95 -15.05
C LEU A 128 1.60 -5.05 -16.42
N GLY A 129 2.80 -4.49 -16.57
CA GLY A 129 3.49 -4.51 -17.86
C GLY A 129 2.85 -3.62 -18.89
N GLU A 130 2.12 -2.61 -18.47
CA GLU A 130 1.41 -1.70 -19.38
C GLU A 130 2.20 -0.44 -19.69
N SER A 131 3.49 -0.54 -19.69
CA SER A 131 4.32 0.60 -20.11
C SER A 131 4.26 0.69 -21.63
N LEU A 132 3.55 1.62 -22.09
CA LEU A 132 3.40 1.80 -23.53
C LEU A 132 4.21 2.96 -24.06
#